data_19d4c6c9884ee03d59a35e6fffa9593c
#
_entry.id   19d4c6c9884ee03d59a35e6fffa9593c
#
_cell.length_a   1.000
_cell.length_b   1.000
_cell.length_c   1.000
_cell.angle_alpha   90.00
_cell.angle_beta   90.00
_cell.angle_gamma   90.00
#
_symmetry.space_group_name_H-M   'P 1'
#
loop_
_entity.id
_entity.type
_entity.pdbx_description
1 polymer ?
#
loop_
_entity_poly.entity_id
_entity_poly.type
_entity_poly.pdbx_seq_one_letter_code
_entity_poly.pdbx_strand_id
1 'polypeptide(L)'
;ADDFATLNRDQQIEEIINLEAILNLPKGTEHFVSDLHGEFEAFDHILRNGSGRIREKVQFLFKQELNAHQMDELCFIIYYPEEKLTLLENESALSYEWWLLTIRRLVEIVRSSSMKYTRSKVRKALPETYGYILEELIYQYDETTTKNGYYQQIIEKIILLGEAKRFVTELAYLIQRLICLLYTSPSPRDRSVSR
;
A
#
# COMPACT_ATOMS: atom_id res chain seq x y z
N ALA A 1 -5.94 -14.56 15.27
CA ALA A 1 -4.48 -14.54 15.32
C ALA A 1 -3.93 -15.79 14.70
N ASP A 2 -4.48 -16.90 15.07
CA ASP A 2 -4.01 -18.17 14.55
C ASP A 2 -4.24 -18.30 13.04
N ASP A 3 -5.31 -17.74 12.54
CA ASP A 3 -5.60 -17.76 11.11
C ASP A 3 -4.62 -16.90 10.33
N PHE A 4 -4.21 -15.78 10.89
CA PHE A 4 -3.23 -14.94 10.24
C PHE A 4 -1.88 -15.62 10.22
N ALA A 5 -1.47 -16.18 11.34
CA ALA A 5 -0.22 -16.90 11.42
C ALA A 5 -0.16 -18.13 10.52
N THR A 6 -1.32 -18.74 10.26
CA THR A 6 -1.38 -19.88 9.41
C THR A 6 -1.34 -19.53 7.96
N LEU A 7 -1.86 -18.39 7.64
CA LEU A 7 -1.83 -18.03 6.29
C LEU A 7 -0.51 -17.75 5.85
N ASN A 8 0.26 -17.44 6.68
CA ASN A 8 1.40 -17.06 6.29
C ASN A 8 2.09 -17.89 5.80
N ARG A 9 2.90 -17.73 5.68
CA ARG A 9 3.83 -18.25 5.22
C ARG A 9 3.60 -18.69 4.01
N ASP A 10 3.35 -19.64 3.70
CA ASP A 10 3.45 -20.36 2.60
C ASP A 10 2.62 -19.91 1.57
N GLN A 11 1.51 -19.75 1.69
CA GLN A 11 0.83 -19.34 0.66
C GLN A 11 0.78 -17.99 0.62
N GLN A 12 1.21 -17.49 1.47
CA GLN A 12 1.15 -16.29 1.55
C GLN A 12 1.61 -15.55 0.97
N ILE A 13 2.41 -15.85 0.92
CA ILE A 13 2.95 -15.20 0.20
C ILE A 13 2.08 -15.13 -0.80
N GLU A 14 1.51 -16.08 -1.12
CA GLU A 14 0.68 -16.01 -2.11
C GLU A 14 -0.45 -15.19 -1.83
N GLU A 15 -0.85 -15.20 -0.81
CA GLU A 15 -1.94 -14.60 -0.64
C GLU A 15 -2.06 -13.76 0.43
N ILE A 16 -1.30 -13.53 0.97
CA ILE A 16 -1.38 -12.78 1.84
C ILE A 16 -1.17 -12.00 2.03
N ILE A 17 -0.63 -12.43 2.04
CA ILE A 17 -0.60 -11.96 1.87
C ILE A 17 -1.70 -11.93 1.31
N ASN A 18 -2.04 -12.71 1.07
CA ASN A 18 -3.21 -12.89 0.97
C ASN A 18 -3.97 -11.83 1.64
N LEU A 19 -4.06 -10.76 0.93
CA LEU A 19 -4.59 -9.62 1.42
C LEU A 19 -6.00 -9.71 1.68
N GLU A 20 -6.68 -10.49 0.91
CA GLU A 20 -8.05 -10.78 1.16
C GLU A 20 -8.23 -11.38 2.55
N ALA A 21 -7.30 -12.24 2.93
CA ALA A 21 -7.30 -12.81 4.26
C ALA A 21 -6.95 -11.76 5.31
N ILE A 22 -5.99 -10.90 5.02
CA ILE A 22 -5.62 -9.82 5.93
C ILE A 22 -6.77 -8.83 6.09
N LEU A 23 -7.42 -8.46 5.00
CA LEU A 23 -8.53 -7.52 5.06
C LEU A 23 -9.79 -8.12 5.73
N ASN A 24 -9.90 -9.43 5.73
CA ASN A 24 -11.02 -10.11 6.36
C ASN A 24 -10.73 -10.56 7.79
N LEU A 25 -9.61 -10.12 8.35
CA LEU A 25 -9.25 -10.44 9.72
C LEU A 25 -9.26 -9.21 10.62
N PRO A 26 -10.40 -8.57 10.83
CA PRO A 26 -10.45 -7.41 11.71
C PRO A 26 -10.04 -7.78 13.15
N LYS A 27 -10.33 -9.01 13.57
CA LYS A 27 -9.91 -9.48 14.87
C LYS A 27 -8.42 -9.72 14.98
N GLY A 28 -7.80 -10.11 13.88
CA GLY A 28 -6.35 -10.20 13.78
C GLY A 28 -5.68 -8.86 13.95
N THR A 29 -6.26 -7.82 13.35
CA THR A 29 -5.77 -6.46 13.48
C THR A 29 -5.87 -5.95 14.92
N GLU A 30 -6.96 -6.25 15.60
CA GLU A 30 -7.10 -5.89 17.01
C GLU A 30 -6.05 -6.60 17.88
N HIS A 31 -5.73 -7.82 17.54
CA HIS A 31 -4.72 -8.56 18.26
C HIS A 31 -3.33 -8.01 18.00
N PHE A 32 -3.11 -7.55 16.79
CA PHE A 32 -1.90 -6.89 16.43
C PHE A 32 -1.64 -5.63 17.21
N VAL A 33 -2.64 -4.83 17.44
CA VAL A 33 -2.51 -3.59 18.21
C VAL A 33 -2.16 -3.88 19.68
N SER A 34 -2.51 -5.06 20.20
CA SER A 34 -2.21 -5.43 21.57
C SER A 34 -0.81 -6.01 21.77
N ASP A 35 -0.20 -6.56 20.74
CA ASP A 35 1.15 -7.12 20.80
C ASP A 35 1.95 -6.78 19.54
N LEU A 36 2.27 -5.51 19.42
CA LEU A 36 3.04 -5.01 18.28
C LEU A 36 4.41 -5.68 18.13
N HIS A 37 5.03 -6.11 19.20
CA HIS A 37 6.35 -6.72 19.12
C HIS A 37 6.34 -8.13 18.52
N GLY A 38 5.43 -8.97 18.98
CA GLY A 38 5.29 -10.33 18.44
C GLY A 38 4.82 -10.33 17.00
N GLU A 39 3.93 -9.41 16.67
CA GLU A 39 3.42 -9.29 15.31
C GLU A 39 4.44 -8.66 14.35
N PHE A 40 5.29 -7.79 14.87
CA PHE A 40 6.40 -7.25 14.08
C PHE A 40 7.37 -8.36 13.68
N GLU A 41 7.69 -9.28 14.58
CA GLU A 41 8.55 -10.43 14.26
C GLU A 41 7.91 -11.33 13.20
N ALA A 42 6.62 -11.60 13.32
CA ALA A 42 5.90 -12.38 12.34
C ALA A 42 5.88 -11.67 10.96
N PHE A 43 5.67 -10.38 10.95
CA PHE A 43 5.69 -9.59 9.73
C PHE A 43 7.08 -9.53 9.10
N ASP A 44 8.10 -9.33 9.91
CA ASP A 44 9.49 -9.34 9.46
C ASP A 44 9.87 -10.70 8.86
N HIS A 45 9.36 -11.78 9.46
CA HIS A 45 9.54 -13.12 8.94
C HIS A 45 8.86 -13.29 7.57
N ILE A 46 7.66 -12.77 7.40
CA ILE A 46 6.96 -12.76 6.12
C ILE A 46 7.76 -11.98 5.08
N LEU A 47 8.25 -10.80 5.44
CA LEU A 47 9.03 -10.00 4.52
C LEU A 47 10.35 -10.66 4.11
N ARG A 48 11.00 -11.34 5.03
CA ARG A 48 12.27 -12.01 4.75
C ARG A 48 12.12 -13.27 3.91
N ASN A 49 11.05 -14.00 4.16
CA ASN A 49 10.83 -15.27 3.47
C ASN A 49 9.93 -15.14 2.24
N GLY A 50 9.33 -13.98 2.08
CA GLY A 50 8.31 -13.79 1.09
C GLY A 50 8.67 -12.83 0.00
N SER A 51 8.54 -13.33 -1.18
CA SER A 51 8.44 -12.52 -2.34
C SER A 51 6.99 -12.11 -2.52
N GLY A 52 6.43 -11.41 -1.59
CA GLY A 52 5.08 -10.88 -1.75
C GLY A 52 5.03 -9.90 -2.92
N ARG A 53 3.91 -9.84 -3.62
CA ARG A 53 3.75 -8.96 -4.79
C ARG A 53 3.99 -7.48 -4.49
N ILE A 54 3.64 -7.05 -3.29
CA ILE A 54 3.92 -5.68 -2.86
C ILE A 54 5.43 -5.49 -2.73
N ARG A 55 6.14 -6.44 -2.14
CA ARG A 55 7.59 -6.39 -2.01
C ARG A 55 8.28 -6.35 -3.38
N GLU A 56 7.84 -7.18 -4.29
CA GLU A 56 8.35 -7.19 -5.66
C GLU A 56 8.16 -5.84 -6.34
N LYS A 57 6.98 -5.24 -6.18
CA LYS A 57 6.70 -3.93 -6.75
C LYS A 57 7.58 -2.85 -6.13
N VAL A 58 7.76 -2.86 -4.82
CA VAL A 58 8.63 -1.92 -4.12
C VAL A 58 10.09 -2.08 -4.58
N GLN A 59 10.57 -3.31 -4.68
CA GLN A 59 11.91 -3.57 -5.19
C GLN A 59 12.07 -3.11 -6.64
N PHE A 60 11.10 -3.38 -7.47
CA PHE A 60 11.15 -2.97 -8.87
C PHE A 60 11.25 -1.46 -9.03
N LEU A 61 10.47 -0.72 -8.26
CA LEU A 61 10.43 0.73 -8.37
C LEU A 61 11.60 1.43 -7.67
N PHE A 62 12.04 0.92 -6.53
CA PHE A 62 12.88 1.69 -5.62
C PHE A 62 14.23 1.07 -5.27
N LYS A 63 14.62 -0.03 -5.88
CA LYS A 63 15.90 -0.70 -5.57
C LYS A 63 17.13 0.20 -5.76
N GLN A 64 17.01 1.25 -6.57
CA GLN A 64 18.10 2.18 -6.81
C GLN A 64 18.12 3.31 -5.77
N GLU A 65 17.01 3.55 -5.10
CA GLU A 65 16.86 4.67 -4.18
C GLU A 65 16.85 4.23 -2.73
N LEU A 66 16.29 3.07 -2.44
CA LEU A 66 16.09 2.60 -1.09
C LEU A 66 16.95 1.39 -0.77
N ASN A 67 17.48 1.36 0.43
CA ASN A 67 18.13 0.16 0.96
C ASN A 67 17.06 -0.86 1.42
N ALA A 68 17.52 -2.07 1.78
CA ALA A 68 16.62 -3.14 2.20
C ALA A 68 15.73 -2.74 3.39
N HIS A 69 16.29 -2.08 4.39
CA HIS A 69 15.55 -1.65 5.56
C HIS A 69 14.46 -0.63 5.22
N GLN A 70 14.76 0.33 4.35
CA GLN A 70 13.80 1.32 3.89
C GLN A 70 12.67 0.69 3.06
N MET A 71 13.00 -0.30 2.23
CA MET A 71 12.00 -1.05 1.50
C MET A 71 11.10 -1.86 2.42
N ASP A 72 11.66 -2.48 3.46
CA ASP A 72 10.88 -3.20 4.47
C ASP A 72 9.93 -2.27 5.21
N GLU A 73 10.41 -1.09 5.58
CA GLU A 73 9.58 -0.09 6.24
C GLU A 73 8.41 0.35 5.36
N LEU A 74 8.66 0.60 4.09
CA LEU A 74 7.62 0.97 3.14
C LEU A 74 6.59 -0.16 2.97
N CYS A 75 7.04 -1.39 2.86
CA CYS A 75 6.14 -2.54 2.82
C CYS A 75 5.31 -2.66 4.10
N PHE A 76 5.90 -2.40 5.26
CA PHE A 76 5.19 -2.44 6.52
C PHE A 76 4.09 -1.37 6.58
N ILE A 77 4.35 -0.18 6.09
CA ILE A 77 3.34 0.87 5.96
C ILE A 77 2.18 0.42 5.07
N ILE A 78 2.50 -0.24 3.96
CA ILE A 78 1.47 -0.70 3.02
C ILE A 78 0.61 -1.82 3.62
N TYR A 79 1.21 -2.77 4.32
CA TYR A 79 0.46 -3.88 4.89
C TYR A 79 -0.29 -3.52 6.17
N TYR A 80 0.30 -2.69 7.01
CA TYR A 80 -0.22 -2.31 8.33
C TYR A 80 -0.09 -0.80 8.57
N PRO A 81 -0.81 0.01 7.79
CA PRO A 81 -0.63 1.45 7.83
C PRO A 81 -0.93 2.07 9.20
N GLU A 82 -2.00 1.66 9.84
CA GLU A 82 -2.40 2.25 11.11
C GLU A 82 -1.40 1.93 12.22
N GLU A 83 -0.99 0.68 12.29
CA GLU A 83 -0.05 0.20 13.30
C GLU A 83 1.34 0.81 13.10
N LYS A 84 1.83 0.80 11.89
CA LYS A 84 3.16 1.36 11.59
C LYS A 84 3.22 2.87 11.79
N LEU A 85 2.18 3.59 11.37
CA LEU A 85 2.12 5.02 11.56
C LEU A 85 2.03 5.39 13.05
N THR A 86 1.30 4.63 13.84
CA THR A 86 1.23 4.83 15.29
C THR A 86 2.60 4.58 15.94
N LEU A 87 3.31 3.55 15.51
CA LEU A 87 4.65 3.27 16.00
C LEU A 87 5.61 4.42 15.68
N LEU A 88 5.62 4.88 14.44
CA LEU A 88 6.47 5.99 14.02
C LEU A 88 6.11 7.31 14.70
N GLU A 89 4.84 7.53 14.97
CA GLU A 89 4.37 8.69 15.71
C GLU A 89 4.91 8.69 17.14
N ASN A 90 4.88 7.53 17.81
CA ASN A 90 5.44 7.35 19.15
C ASN A 90 6.97 7.54 19.18
N GLU A 91 7.64 7.23 18.11
CA GLU A 91 9.08 7.42 17.95
C GLU A 91 9.45 8.84 17.51
N SER A 92 8.48 9.71 17.32
CA SER A 92 8.64 11.07 16.79
C SER A 92 9.37 11.12 15.44
N ALA A 93 9.16 10.09 14.64
CA ALA A 93 9.84 9.93 13.35
C ALA A 93 9.11 10.57 12.16
N LEU A 94 7.92 11.15 12.39
CA LEU A 94 7.07 11.68 11.33
C LEU A 94 7.30 13.16 11.11
N SER A 95 8.31 13.51 10.32
CA SER A 95 8.56 14.89 9.90
C SER A 95 7.75 15.23 8.64
N TYR A 96 7.66 16.51 8.33
CA TYR A 96 7.07 16.98 7.06
C TYR A 96 7.72 16.32 5.84
N GLU A 97 9.04 16.25 5.84
CA GLU A 97 9.80 15.63 4.75
C GLU A 97 9.53 14.15 4.63
N TRP A 98 9.42 13.47 5.77
CA TRP A 98 9.06 12.06 5.79
C TRP A 98 7.70 11.81 5.13
N TRP A 99 6.70 12.62 5.50
CA TRP A 99 5.37 12.53 4.89
C TRP A 99 5.42 12.77 3.38
N LEU A 100 6.14 13.81 2.97
CA LEU A 100 6.24 14.17 1.56
C LEU A 100 6.84 13.04 0.73
N LEU A 101 7.96 12.48 1.19
CA LEU A 101 8.64 11.37 0.50
C LEU A 101 7.79 10.10 0.51
N THR A 102 7.18 9.78 1.63
CA THR A 102 6.35 8.57 1.75
C THR A 102 5.13 8.65 0.85
N ILE A 103 4.41 9.75 0.86
CA ILE A 103 3.25 9.95 -0.02
C ILE A 103 3.65 9.85 -1.48
N ARG A 104 4.75 10.46 -1.88
CA ARG A 104 5.23 10.37 -3.26
C ARG A 104 5.51 8.93 -3.67
N ARG A 105 6.19 8.17 -2.83
CA ARG A 105 6.50 6.77 -3.11
C ARG A 105 5.23 5.92 -3.21
N LEU A 106 4.30 6.13 -2.31
CA LEU A 106 3.02 5.40 -2.35
C LEU A 106 2.21 5.75 -3.60
N VAL A 107 2.17 7.01 -3.99
CA VAL A 107 1.50 7.44 -5.23
C VAL A 107 2.16 6.80 -6.45
N GLU A 108 3.47 6.69 -6.48
CA GLU A 108 4.18 6.02 -7.57
C GLU A 108 3.83 4.54 -7.66
N ILE A 109 3.73 3.85 -6.52
CA ILE A 109 3.28 2.46 -6.48
C ILE A 109 1.87 2.33 -7.03
N VAL A 110 0.96 3.22 -6.61
CA VAL A 110 -0.43 3.22 -7.10
C VAL A 110 -0.48 3.43 -8.60
N ARG A 111 0.27 4.40 -9.12
CA ARG A 111 0.32 4.68 -10.55
C ARG A 111 0.84 3.50 -11.34
N SER A 112 1.97 2.94 -10.93
CA SER A 112 2.55 1.76 -11.57
C SER A 112 1.61 0.56 -11.54
N SER A 113 0.91 0.37 -10.45
CA SER A 113 -0.02 -0.75 -10.29
C SER A 113 -1.31 -0.56 -11.08
N SER A 114 -1.74 0.69 -11.26
CA SER A 114 -2.95 1.03 -12.00
C SER A 114 -2.83 0.80 -13.49
N MET A 115 -1.62 0.82 -14.02
CA MET A 115 -1.39 0.67 -15.47
C MET A 115 -1.86 -0.68 -16.02
N LYS A 116 -2.02 -1.68 -15.17
CA LYS A 116 -2.45 -3.02 -15.57
C LYS A 116 -3.97 -3.13 -15.71
N TYR A 117 -4.71 -2.11 -15.31
CA TYR A 117 -6.16 -2.17 -15.24
C TYR A 117 -6.80 -1.09 -16.09
N THR A 118 -8.05 -1.29 -16.42
CA THR A 118 -8.85 -0.24 -17.07
C THR A 118 -9.10 0.89 -16.06
N ARG A 119 -9.26 2.10 -16.56
CA ARG A 119 -9.57 3.26 -15.74
C ARG A 119 -10.84 3.07 -14.91
N SER A 120 -11.85 2.44 -15.48
CA SER A 120 -13.09 2.11 -14.78
C SER A 120 -12.86 1.17 -13.59
N LYS A 121 -11.99 0.17 -13.76
CA LYS A 121 -11.67 -0.77 -12.70
C LYS A 121 -10.91 -0.09 -11.56
N VAL A 122 -9.96 0.76 -11.90
CA VAL A 122 -9.22 1.56 -10.91
C VAL A 122 -10.16 2.49 -10.16
N ARG A 123 -11.06 3.17 -10.88
CA ARG A 123 -12.03 4.08 -10.25
C ARG A 123 -12.90 3.39 -9.22
N LYS A 124 -13.30 2.14 -9.46
CA LYS A 124 -14.06 1.36 -8.49
C LYS A 124 -13.26 0.97 -7.25
N ALA A 125 -11.94 0.94 -7.35
CA ALA A 125 -11.07 0.61 -6.23
C ALA A 125 -10.71 1.84 -5.39
N LEU A 126 -10.95 3.05 -5.90
CA LEU A 126 -10.62 4.27 -5.17
C LEU A 126 -11.44 4.40 -3.90
N PRO A 127 -10.85 4.92 -2.82
CA PRO A 127 -11.61 5.20 -1.61
C PRO A 127 -12.61 6.32 -1.86
N GLU A 128 -13.68 6.31 -1.10
CA GLU A 128 -14.70 7.36 -1.19
C GLU A 128 -14.10 8.72 -0.84
N THR A 129 -13.28 8.75 0.19
CA THR A 129 -12.53 9.93 0.56
C THR A 129 -11.29 10.04 -0.32
N TYR A 130 -10.98 11.22 -0.79
CA TYR A 130 -9.84 11.51 -1.67
C TYR A 130 -9.92 10.91 -3.08
N GLY A 131 -11.01 10.28 -3.46
CA GLY A 131 -11.12 9.61 -4.76
C GLY A 131 -10.77 10.51 -5.94
N TYR A 132 -11.26 11.76 -5.95
CA TYR A 132 -10.95 12.72 -6.99
C TYR A 132 -9.46 13.09 -7.03
N ILE A 133 -8.88 13.36 -5.86
CA ILE A 133 -7.46 13.73 -5.75
C ILE A 133 -6.57 12.56 -6.21
N LEU A 134 -6.93 11.36 -5.80
CA LEU A 134 -6.18 10.16 -6.21
C LEU A 134 -6.28 9.91 -7.71
N GLU A 135 -7.44 10.09 -8.29
CA GLU A 135 -7.60 9.95 -9.75
C GLU A 135 -6.74 10.95 -10.51
N GLU A 136 -6.68 12.20 -10.05
CA GLU A 136 -5.79 13.21 -10.62
C GLU A 136 -4.32 12.80 -10.50
N LEU A 137 -3.89 12.38 -9.32
CA LEU A 137 -2.51 11.96 -9.09
C LEU A 137 -2.12 10.73 -9.91
N ILE A 138 -3.06 9.83 -10.15
CA ILE A 138 -2.79 8.61 -10.93
C ILE A 138 -2.68 8.90 -12.43
N TYR A 139 -3.61 9.67 -12.98
CA TYR A 139 -3.74 9.77 -14.43
C TYR A 139 -3.26 11.06 -15.05
N GLN A 140 -3.17 12.13 -14.30
CA GLN A 140 -2.79 13.43 -14.81
C GLN A 140 -1.34 13.82 -14.52
N TYR A 141 -0.63 12.95 -13.82
CA TYR A 141 0.76 13.21 -13.49
C TYR A 141 1.63 13.10 -14.75
N ASP A 142 2.41 14.13 -14.99
CA ASP A 142 3.36 14.16 -16.09
C ASP A 142 4.64 14.82 -15.59
N GLU A 143 5.72 14.06 -15.57
CA GLU A 143 7.01 14.51 -15.06
C GLU A 143 7.62 15.65 -15.87
N THR A 144 7.18 15.82 -17.11
CA THR A 144 7.77 16.76 -18.04
C THR A 144 7.10 18.13 -18.06
N THR A 145 6.02 18.31 -17.33
CA THR A 145 5.23 19.55 -17.39
C THR A 145 5.20 20.34 -16.10
N THR A 146 4.75 21.59 -16.21
CA THR A 146 4.48 22.48 -15.06
C THR A 146 3.47 21.92 -14.05
N LYS A 147 2.79 20.83 -14.39
CA LYS A 147 1.87 20.15 -13.50
C LYS A 147 2.55 19.50 -12.29
N ASN A 148 3.84 19.23 -12.35
CA ASN A 148 4.56 18.70 -11.21
C ASN A 148 4.49 19.61 -10.00
N GLY A 149 4.57 20.91 -10.19
CA GLY A 149 4.37 21.88 -9.11
C GLY A 149 2.98 21.80 -8.51
N TYR A 150 1.96 21.58 -9.35
CA TYR A 150 0.57 21.45 -8.90
C TYR A 150 0.37 20.18 -8.04
N TYR A 151 0.90 19.04 -8.45
CA TYR A 151 0.75 17.81 -7.68
C TYR A 151 1.54 17.86 -6.38
N GLN A 152 2.70 18.46 -6.41
CA GLN A 152 3.44 18.69 -5.18
C GLN A 152 2.65 19.56 -4.21
N GLN A 153 2.02 20.61 -4.70
CA GLN A 153 1.17 21.49 -3.89
C GLN A 153 -0.01 20.75 -3.27
N ILE A 154 -0.63 19.81 -4.00
CA ILE A 154 -1.69 18.98 -3.44
C ILE A 154 -1.17 18.17 -2.26
N ILE A 155 -0.03 17.50 -2.42
CA ILE A 155 0.57 16.68 -1.37
C ILE A 155 0.95 17.55 -0.17
N GLU A 156 1.59 18.69 -0.41
CA GLU A 156 1.95 19.64 0.64
C GLU A 156 0.73 20.12 1.41
N LYS A 157 -0.36 20.41 0.70
CA LYS A 157 -1.59 20.86 1.33
C LYS A 157 -2.22 19.77 2.21
N ILE A 158 -2.20 18.54 1.77
CA ILE A 158 -2.67 17.39 2.56
C ILE A 158 -1.90 17.31 3.87
N ILE A 159 -0.57 17.47 3.82
CA ILE A 159 0.28 17.45 5.00
C ILE A 159 -0.03 18.63 5.91
N LEU A 160 -0.11 19.84 5.36
CA LEU A 160 -0.36 21.03 6.14
C LEU A 160 -1.74 21.06 6.81
N LEU A 161 -2.72 20.42 6.21
CA LEU A 161 -4.06 20.30 6.80
C LEU A 161 -4.17 19.22 7.87
N GLY A 162 -3.08 18.50 8.16
CA GLY A 162 -3.08 17.41 9.13
C GLY A 162 -3.73 16.11 8.64
N GLU A 163 -3.91 15.97 7.32
CA GLU A 163 -4.58 14.83 6.71
C GLU A 163 -3.61 13.73 6.23
N ALA A 164 -2.31 13.90 6.45
CA ALA A 164 -1.30 12.99 5.92
C ALA A 164 -1.47 11.55 6.41
N LYS A 165 -1.74 11.35 7.69
CA LYS A 165 -1.93 10.01 8.26
C LYS A 165 -3.11 9.28 7.60
N ARG A 166 -4.23 9.97 7.45
CA ARG A 166 -5.41 9.42 6.82
C ARG A 166 -5.18 9.14 5.33
N PHE A 167 -4.51 10.05 4.65
CA PHE A 167 -4.21 9.91 3.24
C PHE A 167 -3.27 8.74 2.97
N VAL A 168 -2.21 8.59 3.76
CA VAL A 168 -1.28 7.45 3.65
C VAL A 168 -2.00 6.13 3.92
N THR A 169 -2.88 6.09 4.92
CA THR A 169 -3.69 4.91 5.23
C THR A 169 -4.57 4.51 4.04
N GLU A 170 -5.24 5.47 3.42
CA GLU A 170 -6.08 5.21 2.25
C GLU A 170 -5.25 4.78 1.02
N LEU A 171 -4.07 5.38 0.83
CA LEU A 171 -3.14 4.93 -0.21
C LEU A 171 -2.69 3.49 0.01
N ALA A 172 -2.35 3.14 1.23
CA ALA A 172 -1.93 1.78 1.57
C ALA A 172 -3.03 0.76 1.24
N TYR A 173 -4.25 1.02 1.64
CA TYR A 173 -5.37 0.14 1.32
C TYR A 173 -5.69 0.09 -0.19
N LEU A 174 -5.52 1.19 -0.88
CA LEU A 174 -5.67 1.20 -2.35
C LEU A 174 -4.62 0.32 -3.02
N ILE A 175 -3.36 0.40 -2.58
CA ILE A 175 -2.28 -0.46 -3.09
C ILE A 175 -2.62 -1.93 -2.84
N GLN A 176 -3.10 -2.24 -1.66
CA GLN A 176 -3.52 -3.59 -1.34
C GLN A 176 -4.59 -4.08 -2.31
N ARG A 177 -5.61 -3.28 -2.56
CA ARG A 177 -6.67 -3.63 -3.51
C ARG A 177 -6.15 -3.82 -4.92
N LEU A 178 -5.30 -2.92 -5.41
CA LEU A 178 -4.78 -2.98 -6.77
C LEU A 178 -3.83 -4.16 -6.99
N ILE A 179 -2.98 -4.45 -6.04
CA ILE A 179 -1.96 -5.48 -6.21
C ILE A 179 -2.48 -6.88 -5.89
N CYS A 180 -3.28 -7.01 -4.83
CA CYS A 180 -3.69 -8.33 -4.37
C CYS A 180 -5.12 -8.70 -4.74
N LEU A 181 -6.09 -7.86 -4.42
CA LEU A 181 -7.49 -8.21 -4.60
C LEU A 181 -7.95 -8.19 -6.06
N LEU A 182 -7.55 -7.16 -6.81
CA LEU A 182 -7.96 -7.06 -8.20
C LEU A 182 -7.24 -8.06 -9.10
N TYR A 183 -6.05 -8.47 -8.72
CA TYR A 183 -5.29 -9.43 -9.50
C TYR A 183 -5.89 -10.84 -9.41
N THR A 184 -6.48 -11.20 -8.28
CA THR A 184 -7.07 -12.53 -8.07
C THR A 184 -8.47 -12.67 -8.65
N SER A 185 -9.13 -11.56 -9.04
CA SER A 185 -10.45 -11.61 -9.65
C SER A 185 -10.32 -11.87 -11.15
N PRO A 186 -10.79 -13.01 -11.66
CA PRO A 186 -10.77 -13.26 -13.09
C PRO A 186 -11.58 -12.20 -13.82
N SER A 187 -11.01 -11.65 -14.89
CA SER A 187 -11.71 -10.72 -15.74
C SER A 187 -12.94 -11.39 -16.35
N PRO A 188 -14.06 -10.68 -16.55
CA PRO A 188 -15.18 -11.23 -17.28
C PRO A 188 -14.82 -11.77 -18.67
N ARG A 189 -13.72 -11.28 -19.25
CA ARG A 189 -13.22 -11.77 -20.54
C ARG A 189 -12.57 -13.14 -20.44
N ASP A 190 -12.02 -13.48 -19.27
CA ASP A 190 -11.35 -14.76 -19.07
C ASP A 190 -12.36 -15.91 -18.90
N ARG A 191 -13.61 -15.56 -18.62
CA ARG A 191 -14.72 -16.54 -18.50
C ARG A 191 -15.32 -16.97 -19.84
N SER A 192 -14.99 -16.25 -20.91
CA SER A 192 -15.58 -16.52 -22.22
C SER A 192 -14.75 -17.45 -23.12
N VAL A 193 -13.59 -17.92 -22.66
CA VAL A 193 -12.67 -18.75 -23.46
C VAL A 193 -12.74 -20.23 -23.15
N SER A 194 -13.60 -20.65 -22.23
CA SER A 194 -13.84 -22.07 -21.97
C SER A 194 -15.21 -22.52 -22.47
N ARG A 195 -15.33 -22.61 -23.80
CA ARG A 195 -16.34 -23.42 -24.49
C ARG A 195 -15.73 -24.00 -25.73
#